data_2b3259c7c5013468aee1cee16761837e
#
_entry.id   2b3259c7c5013468aee1cee16761837e
#
_cell.length_a   1.000
_cell.length_b   1.000
_cell.length_c   1.000
_cell.angle_alpha   90.00
_cell.angle_beta   90.00
_cell.angle_gamma   90.00
#
_symmetry.space_group_name_H-M   'P 1'
#
loop_
_entity.id
_entity.type
_entity.pdbx_description
1 polymer ?
#
loop_
_entity_poly.entity_id
_entity_poly.type
_entity_poly.pdbx_seq_one_letter_code
_entity_poly.pdbx_strand_id
1 'polypeptide(L)'
;MQIVNFVIRYTIKIKMNINEINIEDNFIIIISDNASEKIEKLKKDVQTHFIQFHFILKGKIDFLFNQGSYKLSLISDRHLMLYNPNRELPLDIDVYEESVVVTLLITIKKFHQLFSQDSEQISFLSKENINQKFYNEKETTKSISLSLNQIYNSSLSQFKNKLFLKSKVYEIFSLIFMKNDENNEQCPYIMSDDQIQKIKKAKEIITTKYNNPPTLMELSYEINLSLRKLKEGFKELYGKP
;
A
#
# COMPACT_ATOMS: atom_id res chain seq x y z
N MET A 1 36.00 -22.58 43.84
CA MET A 1 36.45 -22.37 42.46
C MET A 1 35.17 -22.31 41.61
N GLN A 2 34.62 -21.10 41.45
CA GLN A 2 33.39 -20.90 40.67
C GLN A 2 33.76 -20.65 39.24
N ILE A 3 33.30 -21.52 38.33
CA ILE A 3 33.43 -21.34 36.89
C ILE A 3 32.26 -20.44 36.44
N VAL A 4 32.57 -19.19 36.14
CA VAL A 4 31.61 -18.25 35.54
C VAL A 4 31.54 -18.58 34.05
N ASN A 5 30.44 -19.25 33.65
CA ASN A 5 30.14 -19.47 32.25
C ASN A 5 29.73 -18.14 31.59
N PHE A 6 30.65 -17.51 30.86
CA PHE A 6 30.37 -16.37 30.02
C PHE A 6 29.69 -16.87 28.75
N VAL A 7 28.37 -16.87 28.72
CA VAL A 7 27.62 -17.11 27.49
C VAL A 7 27.71 -15.84 26.64
N ILE A 8 28.62 -15.83 25.68
CA ILE A 8 28.67 -14.81 24.65
C ILE A 8 27.44 -15.01 23.77
N ARG A 9 26.38 -14.24 24.01
CA ARG A 9 25.27 -14.12 23.08
C ARG A 9 25.76 -13.38 21.83
N TYR A 10 26.11 -14.15 20.82
CA TYR A 10 26.20 -13.58 19.46
C TYR A 10 24.80 -13.11 19.06
N THR A 11 24.55 -11.82 19.16
CA THR A 11 23.37 -11.19 18.58
C THR A 11 23.59 -11.19 17.07
N ILE A 12 23.13 -12.24 16.39
CA ILE A 12 23.04 -12.23 14.93
C ILE A 12 22.10 -11.06 14.62
N LYS A 13 22.62 -10.02 13.99
CA LYS A 13 21.80 -8.91 13.49
C LYS A 13 20.91 -9.47 12.39
N ILE A 14 19.71 -9.92 12.76
CA ILE A 14 18.70 -10.34 11.80
C ILE A 14 18.28 -9.07 11.05
N LYS A 15 18.48 -9.05 9.75
CA LYS A 15 18.06 -7.99 8.85
C LYS A 15 16.77 -8.42 8.18
N MET A 16 15.94 -7.48 7.78
CA MET A 16 14.76 -7.77 6.96
C MET A 16 15.14 -8.60 5.72
N ASN A 17 14.45 -9.69 5.51
CA ASN A 17 14.60 -10.54 4.34
C ASN A 17 13.65 -10.04 3.24
N ILE A 18 14.20 -9.74 2.06
CA ILE A 18 13.43 -9.34 0.88
C ILE A 18 13.64 -10.40 -0.19
N ASN A 19 12.56 -11.04 -0.59
CA ASN A 19 12.55 -12.05 -1.64
C ASN A 19 11.72 -11.55 -2.83
N GLU A 20 12.38 -11.28 -3.95
CA GLU A 20 11.76 -10.86 -5.20
C GLU A 20 11.67 -12.04 -6.16
N ILE A 21 10.47 -12.33 -6.66
CA ILE A 21 10.19 -13.48 -7.52
C ILE A 21 9.49 -12.98 -8.79
N ASN A 22 10.17 -13.07 -9.92
CA ASN A 22 9.55 -12.84 -11.22
C ASN A 22 8.73 -14.07 -11.61
N ILE A 23 7.40 -13.97 -11.55
CA ILE A 23 6.48 -15.03 -11.98
C ILE A 23 6.48 -15.12 -13.50
N GLU A 24 6.28 -13.99 -14.15
CA GLU A 24 6.29 -13.77 -15.59
C GLU A 24 6.89 -12.40 -15.90
N ASP A 25 7.10 -12.11 -17.18
CA ASP A 25 7.44 -10.77 -17.61
C ASP A 25 6.39 -9.77 -17.14
N ASN A 26 6.83 -8.71 -16.50
CA ASN A 26 5.98 -7.66 -15.96
C ASN A 26 4.99 -8.13 -14.86
N PHE A 27 5.35 -9.20 -14.16
CA PHE A 27 4.58 -9.72 -13.03
C PHE A 27 5.51 -10.24 -11.92
N ILE A 28 5.56 -9.55 -10.80
CA ILE A 28 6.55 -9.71 -9.74
C ILE A 28 5.84 -9.88 -8.40
N ILE A 29 6.32 -10.82 -7.58
CA ILE A 29 6.00 -10.92 -6.15
C ILE A 29 7.21 -10.41 -5.38
N ILE A 30 7.00 -9.53 -4.40
CA ILE A 30 7.99 -9.11 -3.42
C ILE A 30 7.47 -9.52 -2.04
N ILE A 31 8.25 -10.31 -1.33
CA ILE A 31 7.95 -10.71 0.05
C ILE A 31 8.99 -10.06 0.94
N SER A 32 8.53 -9.24 1.87
CA SER A 32 9.36 -8.57 2.87
C SER A 32 9.00 -9.12 4.23
N ASP A 33 9.98 -9.73 4.88
CA ASP A 33 9.85 -10.34 6.22
C ASP A 33 10.86 -9.68 7.15
N ASN A 34 10.36 -8.83 8.04
CA ASN A 34 11.18 -8.14 9.02
C ASN A 34 11.17 -8.88 10.35
N ALA A 35 12.04 -9.86 10.49
CA ALA A 35 12.27 -10.56 11.76
C ALA A 35 13.23 -9.81 12.71
N SER A 36 13.63 -8.57 12.37
CA SER A 36 14.50 -7.76 13.22
C SER A 36 13.73 -7.02 14.32
N GLU A 37 14.43 -6.55 15.35
CA GLU A 37 13.87 -5.74 16.43
C GLU A 37 13.85 -4.23 16.10
N LYS A 38 13.79 -3.88 14.81
CA LYS A 38 13.84 -2.50 14.33
C LYS A 38 12.94 -2.31 13.12
N ILE A 39 12.49 -1.08 12.94
CA ILE A 39 11.86 -0.66 11.69
C ILE A 39 12.91 -0.69 10.57
N GLU A 40 12.63 -1.45 9.54
CA GLU A 40 13.48 -1.53 8.34
C GLU A 40 12.75 -0.87 7.15
N LYS A 41 13.56 -0.34 6.21
CA LYS A 41 13.02 0.36 5.04
C LYS A 41 13.05 -0.51 3.79
N LEU A 42 11.91 -0.61 3.12
CA LEU A 42 11.79 -1.15 1.77
C LEU A 42 11.67 0.00 0.78
N LYS A 43 12.68 0.13 -0.10
CA LYS A 43 12.66 1.13 -1.19
C LYS A 43 12.82 0.45 -2.53
N LYS A 44 11.94 0.80 -3.47
CA LYS A 44 12.00 0.32 -4.85
C LYS A 44 11.27 1.30 -5.77
N ASP A 45 11.88 1.67 -6.87
CA ASP A 45 11.22 2.44 -7.92
C ASP A 45 10.21 1.56 -8.66
N VAL A 46 9.03 2.09 -8.87
CA VAL A 46 7.93 1.42 -9.59
C VAL A 46 7.37 2.38 -10.63
N GLN A 47 7.41 1.97 -11.88
CA GLN A 47 6.95 2.76 -13.01
C GLN A 47 5.41 2.89 -13.03
N THR A 48 4.90 3.93 -13.69
CA THR A 48 3.48 4.30 -13.73
C THR A 48 2.55 3.22 -14.28
N HIS A 49 3.06 2.32 -15.12
CA HIS A 49 2.25 1.26 -15.73
C HIS A 49 2.04 0.03 -14.83
N PHE A 50 2.61 0.00 -13.62
CA PHE A 50 2.38 -1.07 -12.66
C PHE A 50 1.20 -0.75 -11.73
N ILE A 51 0.31 -1.74 -11.59
CA ILE A 51 -0.65 -1.83 -10.49
C ILE A 51 0.08 -2.53 -9.34
N GLN A 52 -0.11 -2.01 -8.14
CA GLN A 52 0.49 -2.53 -6.93
C GLN A 52 -0.59 -3.05 -6.00
N PHE A 53 -0.39 -4.26 -5.47
CA PHE A 53 -1.23 -4.84 -4.42
C PHE A 53 -0.33 -5.15 -3.23
N HIS A 54 -0.66 -4.62 -2.07
CA HIS A 54 0.09 -4.79 -0.84
C HIS A 54 -0.78 -5.47 0.20
N PHE A 55 -0.36 -6.62 0.68
CA PHE A 55 -1.06 -7.42 1.68
C PHE A 55 -0.22 -7.53 2.94
N ILE A 56 -0.81 -7.21 4.08
CA ILE A 56 -0.14 -7.30 5.36
C ILE A 56 -0.55 -8.62 6.01
N LEU A 57 0.37 -9.59 6.01
CA LEU A 57 0.14 -10.89 6.63
C LEU A 57 0.28 -10.84 8.15
N LYS A 58 1.26 -10.06 8.63
CA LYS A 58 1.55 -9.90 10.05
C LYS A 58 2.11 -8.51 10.30
N GLY A 59 1.77 -7.93 11.45
CA GLY A 59 2.37 -6.69 11.94
C GLY A 59 1.79 -5.43 11.31
N LYS A 60 2.66 -4.46 11.04
CA LYS A 60 2.32 -3.12 10.59
C LYS A 60 3.34 -2.59 9.60
N ILE A 61 2.88 -1.80 8.65
CA ILE A 61 3.74 -1.00 7.76
C ILE A 61 3.23 0.43 7.67
N ASP A 62 4.12 1.33 7.28
CA ASP A 62 3.77 2.69 6.91
C ASP A 62 4.30 2.97 5.50
N PHE A 63 3.41 3.30 4.58
CA PHE A 63 3.77 3.87 3.29
C PHE A 63 4.15 5.34 3.46
N LEU A 64 5.28 5.73 2.90
CA LEU A 64 5.76 7.09 2.90
C LEU A 64 5.60 7.67 1.49
N PHE A 65 4.72 8.65 1.36
CA PHE A 65 4.51 9.37 0.10
C PHE A 65 5.13 10.76 0.17
N ASN A 66 5.49 11.30 -1.00
CA ASN A 66 5.98 12.66 -1.12
C ASN A 66 7.18 12.94 -0.18
N GLN A 67 8.20 12.06 -0.24
CA GLN A 67 9.40 12.14 0.60
C GLN A 67 9.09 12.13 2.11
N GLY A 68 8.08 11.35 2.51
CA GLY A 68 7.68 11.22 3.90
C GLY A 68 6.72 12.31 4.42
N SER A 69 6.30 13.24 3.56
CA SER A 69 5.34 14.29 3.96
C SER A 69 3.92 13.77 4.23
N TYR A 70 3.59 12.61 3.69
CA TYR A 70 2.34 11.91 3.92
C TYR A 70 2.61 10.44 4.21
N LYS A 71 1.93 9.91 5.22
CA LYS A 71 2.10 8.57 5.72
C LYS A 71 0.75 7.85 5.78
N LEU A 72 0.69 6.67 5.18
CA LEU A 72 -0.45 5.76 5.24
C LEU A 72 -0.05 4.51 6.00
N SER A 73 -0.69 4.28 7.14
CA SER A 73 -0.44 3.10 7.96
C SER A 73 -1.39 1.96 7.58
N LEU A 74 -0.85 0.76 7.41
CA LEU A 74 -1.59 -0.48 7.22
C LEU A 74 -1.19 -1.50 8.27
N ILE A 75 -2.17 -2.25 8.76
CA ILE A 75 -2.02 -3.31 9.76
C ILE A 75 -2.39 -4.66 9.18
N SER A 76 -2.15 -5.73 9.94
CA SER A 76 -2.56 -7.10 9.58
C SER A 76 -4.02 -7.17 9.14
N ASP A 77 -4.31 -8.11 8.26
CA ASP A 77 -5.64 -8.35 7.69
C ASP A 77 -6.19 -7.20 6.83
N ARG A 78 -5.29 -6.30 6.37
CA ARG A 78 -5.61 -5.25 5.40
C ARG A 78 -4.79 -5.44 4.13
N HIS A 79 -5.36 -5.00 3.02
CA HIS A 79 -4.62 -4.86 1.77
C HIS A 79 -4.91 -3.53 1.10
N LEU A 80 -3.95 -3.07 0.33
CA LEU A 80 -4.00 -1.82 -0.40
C LEU A 80 -3.72 -2.07 -1.87
N MET A 81 -4.59 -1.58 -2.75
CA MET A 81 -4.36 -1.53 -4.19
C MET A 81 -4.03 -0.10 -4.60
N LEU A 82 -2.93 0.08 -5.32
CA LEU A 82 -2.46 1.38 -5.82
C LEU A 82 -2.25 1.31 -7.33
N TYR A 83 -2.77 2.30 -8.05
CA TYR A 83 -2.48 2.55 -9.45
C TYR A 83 -2.59 4.03 -9.77
N ASN A 84 -1.59 4.57 -10.47
CA ASN A 84 -1.62 5.95 -10.94
C ASN A 84 -0.91 6.04 -12.30
N PRO A 85 -1.63 6.19 -13.41
CA PRO A 85 -1.03 6.27 -14.74
C PRO A 85 -0.24 7.55 -14.98
N ASN A 86 -0.50 8.59 -14.18
CA ASN A 86 0.08 9.93 -14.36
C ASN A 86 1.26 10.23 -13.41
N ARG A 87 1.54 9.32 -12.46
CA ARG A 87 2.59 9.52 -11.47
C ARG A 87 3.17 8.19 -11.01
N GLU A 88 4.48 8.13 -10.93
CA GLU A 88 5.17 7.01 -10.29
C GLU A 88 4.82 6.95 -8.80
N LEU A 89 4.61 5.72 -8.32
CA LEU A 89 4.36 5.43 -6.93
C LEU A 89 5.46 4.47 -6.45
N PRO A 90 6.65 4.98 -6.10
CA PRO A 90 7.73 4.13 -5.61
C PRO A 90 7.32 3.46 -4.29
N LEU A 91 7.83 2.26 -4.04
CA LEU A 91 7.76 1.66 -2.72
C LEU A 91 8.72 2.44 -1.83
N ASP A 92 8.21 3.18 -0.87
CA ASP A 92 8.93 3.75 0.26
C ASP A 92 8.14 3.38 1.49
N ILE A 93 8.54 2.29 2.14
CA ILE A 93 7.76 1.62 3.16
C ILE A 93 8.64 1.41 4.39
N ASP A 94 8.16 1.88 5.53
CA ASP A 94 8.67 1.49 6.84
C ASP A 94 8.00 0.18 7.26
N VAL A 95 8.77 -0.90 7.34
CA VAL A 95 8.31 -2.23 7.76
C VAL A 95 8.67 -2.41 9.23
N TYR A 96 7.66 -2.47 10.09
CA TYR A 96 7.83 -2.59 11.54
C TYR A 96 8.36 -3.98 11.93
N GLU A 97 8.77 -4.11 13.18
CA GLU A 97 9.26 -5.35 13.77
C GLU A 97 8.23 -6.47 13.58
N GLU A 98 8.71 -7.68 13.33
CA GLU A 98 7.87 -8.87 13.15
C GLU A 98 6.78 -8.75 12.06
N SER A 99 6.97 -7.86 11.10
CA SER A 99 5.99 -7.63 10.04
C SER A 99 6.35 -8.40 8.77
N VAL A 100 5.30 -8.99 8.17
CA VAL A 100 5.40 -9.71 6.90
C VAL A 100 4.45 -9.10 5.89
N VAL A 101 5.02 -8.70 4.75
CA VAL A 101 4.31 -8.03 3.65
C VAL A 101 4.49 -8.79 2.36
N VAL A 102 3.40 -9.02 1.65
CA VAL A 102 3.42 -9.55 0.28
C VAL A 102 2.95 -8.45 -0.66
N THR A 103 3.84 -8.05 -1.56
CA THR A 103 3.54 -7.06 -2.61
C THR A 103 3.49 -7.75 -3.97
N LEU A 104 2.43 -7.51 -4.71
CA LEU A 104 2.29 -7.95 -6.11
C LEU A 104 2.39 -6.73 -7.02
N LEU A 105 3.29 -6.78 -7.99
CA LEU A 105 3.45 -5.77 -9.03
C LEU A 105 3.08 -6.40 -10.37
N ILE A 106 2.06 -5.88 -11.02
CA ILE A 106 1.62 -6.35 -12.34
C ILE A 106 1.35 -5.16 -13.26
N THR A 107 1.81 -5.21 -14.51
CA THR A 107 1.49 -4.11 -15.44
C THR A 107 0.00 -4.10 -15.78
N ILE A 108 -0.55 -2.89 -16.00
CA ILE A 108 -1.96 -2.71 -16.40
C ILE A 108 -2.29 -3.54 -17.66
N LYS A 109 -1.39 -3.62 -18.62
CA LYS A 109 -1.56 -4.43 -19.82
C LYS A 109 -1.69 -5.92 -19.50
N LYS A 110 -0.81 -6.44 -18.62
CA LYS A 110 -0.85 -7.85 -18.20
C LYS A 110 -2.11 -8.14 -17.40
N PHE A 111 -2.50 -7.23 -16.52
CA PHE A 111 -3.70 -7.34 -15.72
C PHE A 111 -4.96 -7.38 -16.59
N HIS A 112 -5.09 -6.50 -17.59
CA HIS A 112 -6.17 -6.55 -18.58
C HIS A 112 -6.26 -7.90 -19.31
N GLN A 113 -5.13 -8.52 -19.63
CA GLN A 113 -5.11 -9.83 -20.29
C GLN A 113 -5.70 -10.94 -19.42
N LEU A 114 -5.61 -10.82 -18.08
CA LEU A 114 -6.20 -11.81 -17.16
C LEU A 114 -7.73 -11.73 -17.14
N PHE A 115 -8.28 -10.55 -17.35
CA PHE A 115 -9.72 -10.27 -17.27
C PHE A 115 -10.32 -9.85 -18.61
N SER A 116 -9.73 -10.28 -19.76
CA SER A 116 -10.13 -9.81 -21.09
C SER A 116 -11.60 -10.08 -21.45
N GLN A 117 -12.22 -11.07 -20.83
CA GLN A 117 -13.65 -11.40 -21.01
C GLN A 117 -14.55 -10.65 -20.01
N ASP A 118 -14.03 -10.24 -18.86
CA ASP A 118 -14.79 -9.65 -17.73
C ASP A 118 -14.34 -8.23 -17.41
N SER A 119 -13.50 -7.61 -18.26
CA SER A 119 -12.91 -6.29 -18.00
C SER A 119 -13.94 -5.16 -17.79
N GLU A 120 -15.15 -5.29 -18.36
CA GLU A 120 -16.24 -4.33 -18.17
C GLU A 120 -16.85 -4.40 -16.77
N GLN A 121 -16.71 -5.54 -16.07
CA GLN A 121 -17.22 -5.73 -14.71
C GLN A 121 -16.27 -5.17 -13.64
N ILE A 122 -15.02 -4.89 -14.00
CA ILE A 122 -14.01 -4.35 -13.10
C ILE A 122 -13.94 -2.83 -13.32
N SER A 123 -14.51 -2.07 -12.40
CA SER A 123 -14.75 -0.62 -12.54
C SER A 123 -13.50 0.19 -12.91
N PHE A 124 -12.32 -0.13 -12.36
CA PHE A 124 -11.10 0.61 -12.69
C PHE A 124 -10.47 0.23 -14.04
N LEU A 125 -10.90 -0.90 -14.66
CA LEU A 125 -10.48 -1.33 -16.01
C LEU A 125 -11.41 -0.82 -17.11
N SER A 126 -12.55 -0.21 -16.77
CA SER A 126 -13.45 0.36 -17.77
C SER A 126 -12.75 1.44 -18.59
N LYS A 127 -13.17 1.61 -19.84
CA LYS A 127 -12.59 2.61 -20.76
C LYS A 127 -12.62 4.03 -20.20
N GLU A 128 -13.60 4.33 -19.34
CA GLU A 128 -13.75 5.64 -18.70
C GLU A 128 -12.75 5.87 -17.57
N ASN A 129 -12.29 4.79 -16.92
CA ASN A 129 -11.45 4.85 -15.73
C ASN A 129 -9.98 4.49 -15.95
N ILE A 130 -9.61 3.98 -17.13
CA ILE A 130 -8.26 3.48 -17.42
C ILE A 130 -7.15 4.54 -17.21
N ASN A 131 -7.49 5.81 -17.35
CA ASN A 131 -6.58 6.94 -17.14
C ASN A 131 -6.74 7.60 -15.77
N GLN A 132 -7.56 7.02 -14.88
CA GLN A 132 -7.77 7.54 -13.54
C GLN A 132 -6.88 6.82 -12.54
N LYS A 133 -6.46 7.57 -11.51
CA LYS A 133 -5.79 6.99 -10.36
C LYS A 133 -6.77 6.13 -9.56
N PHE A 134 -6.30 5.00 -9.10
CA PHE A 134 -7.08 4.08 -8.28
C PHE A 134 -6.30 3.72 -7.01
N TYR A 135 -6.91 3.98 -5.86
CA TYR A 135 -6.38 3.68 -4.55
C TYR A 135 -7.51 3.06 -3.73
N ASN A 136 -7.33 1.82 -3.31
CA ASN A 136 -8.36 1.09 -2.58
C ASN A 136 -7.73 0.30 -1.44
N GLU A 137 -8.21 0.53 -0.23
CA GLU A 137 -7.86 -0.21 0.98
C GLU A 137 -9.06 -1.03 1.43
N LYS A 138 -8.86 -2.33 1.63
CA LYS A 138 -9.90 -3.27 2.06
C LYS A 138 -9.40 -4.22 3.15
N GLU A 139 -10.35 -4.88 3.81
CA GLU A 139 -10.07 -6.03 4.64
C GLU A 139 -9.68 -7.25 3.79
N THR A 140 -8.68 -7.97 4.25
CA THR A 140 -8.23 -9.21 3.61
C THR A 140 -9.07 -10.35 4.13
N THR A 141 -9.81 -11.03 3.25
CA THR A 141 -10.64 -12.17 3.65
C THR A 141 -9.78 -13.37 4.06
N LYS A 142 -10.35 -14.27 4.87
CA LYS A 142 -9.65 -15.49 5.31
C LYS A 142 -9.14 -16.34 4.14
N SER A 143 -9.89 -16.41 3.04
CA SER A 143 -9.49 -17.13 1.83
C SER A 143 -8.26 -16.50 1.18
N ILE A 144 -8.22 -15.16 1.07
CA ILE A 144 -7.06 -14.43 0.56
C ILE A 144 -5.85 -14.64 1.49
N SER A 145 -6.04 -14.52 2.82
CA SER A 145 -4.98 -14.75 3.82
C SER A 145 -4.40 -16.16 3.72
N LEU A 146 -5.24 -17.17 3.47
CA LEU A 146 -4.76 -18.55 3.28
C LEU A 146 -3.85 -18.66 2.06
N SER A 147 -4.25 -18.11 0.90
CA SER A 147 -3.45 -18.15 -0.33
C SER A 147 -2.16 -17.35 -0.18
N LEU A 148 -2.18 -16.20 0.53
CA LEU A 148 -0.98 -15.42 0.85
C LEU A 148 0.00 -16.17 1.76
N ASN A 149 -0.50 -16.87 2.79
CA ASN A 149 0.33 -17.72 3.66
C ASN A 149 0.97 -18.87 2.87
N GLN A 150 0.27 -19.43 1.91
CA GLN A 150 0.85 -20.46 1.03
C GLN A 150 1.94 -19.89 0.12
N ILE A 151 1.79 -18.67 -0.39
CA ILE A 151 2.84 -17.95 -1.14
C ILE A 151 4.05 -17.72 -0.24
N TYR A 152 3.84 -17.18 0.96
CA TYR A 152 4.91 -16.91 1.93
C TYR A 152 5.69 -18.18 2.29
N ASN A 153 5.01 -19.25 2.68
CA ASN A 153 5.63 -20.54 3.04
C ASN A 153 6.38 -21.16 1.86
N SER A 154 5.83 -21.09 0.65
CA SER A 154 6.51 -21.56 -0.57
C SER A 154 7.78 -20.75 -0.87
N SER A 155 7.82 -19.48 -0.52
CA SER A 155 8.98 -18.62 -0.73
C SER A 155 10.16 -18.97 0.17
N LEU A 156 9.90 -19.59 1.32
CA LEU A 156 10.91 -20.07 2.27
C LEU A 156 11.54 -21.39 1.82
N SER A 157 10.92 -22.12 0.88
CA SER A 157 11.44 -23.36 0.35
C SER A 157 12.53 -23.14 -0.71
N GLN A 158 13.44 -24.11 -0.85
CA GLN A 158 14.47 -24.05 -1.91
C GLN A 158 13.87 -24.19 -3.32
N PHE A 159 12.70 -24.81 -3.44
CA PHE A 159 12.02 -25.02 -4.72
C PHE A 159 10.92 -23.96 -4.90
N LYS A 160 11.24 -22.90 -5.64
CA LYS A 160 10.26 -21.87 -6.03
C LYS A 160 9.46 -22.38 -7.24
N ASN A 161 8.34 -23.05 -7.01
CA ASN A 161 7.46 -23.46 -8.09
C ASN A 161 6.66 -22.25 -8.63
N LYS A 162 7.13 -21.68 -9.75
CA LYS A 162 6.48 -20.52 -10.37
C LYS A 162 5.02 -20.77 -10.75
N LEU A 163 4.70 -21.99 -11.20
CA LEU A 163 3.32 -22.34 -11.55
C LEU A 163 2.41 -22.31 -10.31
N PHE A 164 2.88 -22.85 -9.18
CA PHE A 164 2.16 -22.79 -7.92
C PHE A 164 1.94 -21.35 -7.45
N LEU A 165 2.99 -20.53 -7.46
CA LEU A 165 2.89 -19.11 -7.09
C LEU A 165 1.92 -18.35 -7.99
N LYS A 166 1.98 -18.60 -9.30
CA LYS A 166 1.06 -18.03 -10.28
C LYS A 166 -0.40 -18.41 -10.00
N SER A 167 -0.67 -19.69 -9.73
CA SER A 167 -2.02 -20.16 -9.42
C SER A 167 -2.57 -19.48 -8.17
N LYS A 168 -1.74 -19.30 -7.13
CA LYS A 168 -2.16 -18.62 -5.89
C LYS A 168 -2.44 -17.14 -6.08
N VAL A 169 -1.64 -16.44 -6.89
CA VAL A 169 -1.92 -15.04 -7.21
C VAL A 169 -3.19 -14.89 -8.05
N TYR A 170 -3.44 -15.78 -9.00
CA TYR A 170 -4.69 -15.77 -9.78
C TYR A 170 -5.91 -16.06 -8.90
N GLU A 171 -5.80 -16.97 -7.94
CA GLU A 171 -6.83 -17.20 -6.93
C GLU A 171 -7.12 -15.94 -6.10
N ILE A 172 -6.07 -15.24 -5.65
CA ILE A 172 -6.21 -13.97 -4.92
C ILE A 172 -6.94 -12.93 -5.77
N PHE A 173 -6.55 -12.75 -7.03
CA PHE A 173 -7.21 -11.80 -7.93
C PHE A 173 -8.68 -12.19 -8.16
N SER A 174 -8.97 -13.47 -8.38
CA SER A 174 -10.34 -13.96 -8.48
C SER A 174 -11.16 -13.61 -7.23
N LEU A 175 -10.61 -13.83 -6.03
CA LEU A 175 -11.29 -13.53 -4.77
C LEU A 175 -11.52 -12.02 -4.55
N ILE A 176 -10.62 -11.18 -5.04
CA ILE A 176 -10.76 -9.71 -4.92
C ILE A 176 -11.80 -9.17 -5.88
N PHE A 177 -11.80 -9.65 -7.14
CA PHE A 177 -12.56 -9.03 -8.23
C PHE A 177 -13.87 -9.77 -8.60
N MET A 178 -14.09 -10.98 -8.13
CA MET A 178 -15.35 -11.72 -8.37
C MET A 178 -16.49 -11.33 -7.40
N LYS A 179 -16.22 -10.61 -6.33
CA LYS A 179 -17.28 -10.09 -5.46
C LYS A 179 -17.76 -8.75 -6.01
N ASN A 180 -18.95 -8.75 -6.60
CA ASN A 180 -19.71 -7.52 -6.86
C ASN A 180 -20.19 -6.94 -5.52
N ASP A 181 -19.33 -6.21 -4.82
CA ASP A 181 -19.78 -5.40 -3.71
C ASP A 181 -20.27 -4.07 -4.28
N GLU A 182 -21.59 -3.90 -4.32
CA GLU A 182 -22.30 -2.65 -4.69
C GLU A 182 -22.03 -1.48 -3.73
N ASN A 183 -21.08 -1.60 -2.83
CA ASN A 183 -20.72 -0.55 -1.90
C ASN A 183 -19.66 0.37 -2.53
N ASN A 184 -20.05 1.61 -2.76
CA ASN A 184 -19.20 2.74 -3.10
C ASN A 184 -17.98 2.80 -2.16
N GLU A 185 -16.90 2.19 -2.57
CA GLU A 185 -15.67 2.14 -1.80
C GLU A 185 -15.02 3.51 -1.79
N GLN A 186 -14.85 4.03 -0.61
CA GLN A 186 -14.05 5.23 -0.41
C GLN A 186 -12.58 4.87 -0.65
N CYS A 187 -12.08 5.30 -1.78
CA CYS A 187 -10.67 5.24 -2.11
C CYS A 187 -9.86 5.98 -1.03
N PRO A 188 -8.79 5.40 -0.44
CA PRO A 188 -7.92 6.15 0.46
C PRO A 188 -7.47 7.43 -0.25
N TYR A 189 -7.63 8.56 0.43
CA TYR A 189 -7.31 9.86 -0.16
C TYR A 189 -5.80 10.08 -0.13
N ILE A 190 -5.10 9.68 -1.20
CA ILE A 190 -3.68 10.01 -1.36
C ILE A 190 -3.55 11.40 -1.97
N MET A 191 -3.09 12.35 -1.17
CA MET A 191 -2.93 13.73 -1.57
C MET A 191 -1.73 13.91 -2.51
N SER A 192 -1.87 14.79 -3.50
CA SER A 192 -0.73 15.29 -4.27
C SER A 192 0.10 16.27 -3.43
N ASP A 193 1.36 16.54 -3.83
CA ASP A 193 2.21 17.52 -3.15
C ASP A 193 1.55 18.90 -3.09
N ASP A 194 0.90 19.33 -4.18
CA ASP A 194 0.13 20.58 -4.23
C ASP A 194 -0.98 20.61 -3.17
N GLN A 195 -1.73 19.51 -3.04
CA GLN A 195 -2.79 19.41 -2.04
C GLN A 195 -2.25 19.42 -0.62
N ILE A 196 -1.12 18.73 -0.36
CA ILE A 196 -0.45 18.76 0.95
C ILE A 196 -0.03 20.17 1.32
N GLN A 197 0.58 20.90 0.38
CA GLN A 197 0.98 22.29 0.62
C GLN A 197 -0.22 23.20 0.90
N LYS A 198 -1.32 23.03 0.16
CA LYS A 198 -2.56 23.77 0.38
C LYS A 198 -3.18 23.47 1.75
N ILE A 199 -3.17 22.22 2.21
CA ILE A 199 -3.67 21.85 3.54
C ILE A 199 -2.76 22.42 4.64
N LYS A 200 -1.44 22.40 4.46
CA LYS A 200 -0.50 23.04 5.40
C LYS A 200 -0.75 24.53 5.49
N LYS A 201 -0.95 25.21 4.34
CA LYS A 201 -1.32 26.62 4.27
C LYS A 201 -2.65 26.90 4.99
N ALA A 202 -3.66 26.04 4.82
CA ALA A 202 -4.92 26.19 5.53
C ALA A 202 -4.75 26.13 7.05
N LYS A 203 -3.91 25.23 7.57
CA LYS A 203 -3.58 25.19 9.00
C LYS A 203 -2.90 26.46 9.46
N GLU A 204 -1.95 27.00 8.68
CA GLU A 204 -1.27 28.24 8.96
C GLU A 204 -2.26 29.42 9.06
N ILE A 205 -3.20 29.53 8.11
CA ILE A 205 -4.25 30.54 8.11
C ILE A 205 -5.10 30.47 9.38
N ILE A 206 -5.54 29.26 9.78
CA ILE A 206 -6.33 29.06 11.01
C ILE A 206 -5.54 29.48 12.25
N THR A 207 -4.27 29.08 12.33
CA THR A 207 -3.41 29.43 13.47
C THR A 207 -3.09 30.91 13.55
N THR A 208 -2.90 31.55 12.42
CA THR A 208 -2.60 33.00 12.36
C THR A 208 -3.84 33.84 12.65
N LYS A 209 -5.01 33.42 12.16
CA LYS A 209 -6.29 34.10 12.37
C LYS A 209 -7.06 33.54 13.58
N TYR A 210 -6.38 33.10 14.62
CA TYR A 210 -6.97 32.40 15.77
C TYR A 210 -8.13 33.16 16.43
N ASN A 211 -8.04 34.53 16.53
CA ASN A 211 -9.08 35.36 17.14
C ASN A 211 -10.33 35.51 16.26
N ASN A 212 -10.21 35.33 14.96
CA ASN A 212 -11.33 35.38 14.01
C ASN A 212 -11.08 34.39 12.86
N PRO A 213 -11.25 33.07 13.11
CA PRO A 213 -10.94 32.06 12.12
C PRO A 213 -11.93 32.09 10.95
N PRO A 214 -11.46 31.88 9.72
CA PRO A 214 -12.34 31.81 8.56
C PRO A 214 -13.27 30.59 8.65
N THR A 215 -14.44 30.71 8.05
CA THR A 215 -15.32 29.55 7.86
C THR A 215 -14.67 28.52 6.95
N LEU A 216 -15.13 27.27 7.04
CA LEU A 216 -14.63 26.20 6.16
C LEU A 216 -14.81 26.52 4.66
N MET A 217 -15.85 27.28 4.33
CA MET A 217 -16.11 27.69 2.96
C MET A 217 -15.10 28.75 2.49
N GLU A 218 -14.89 29.80 3.28
CA GLU A 218 -13.88 30.83 3.02
C GLU A 218 -12.48 30.22 2.92
N LEU A 219 -12.12 29.32 3.83
CA LEU A 219 -10.84 28.64 3.85
C LEU A 219 -10.64 27.80 2.58
N SER A 220 -11.69 27.09 2.13
CA SER A 220 -11.64 26.28 0.91
C SER A 220 -11.39 27.13 -0.34
N TYR A 221 -12.00 28.31 -0.41
CA TYR A 221 -11.76 29.28 -1.48
C TYR A 221 -10.33 29.86 -1.41
N GLU A 222 -9.86 30.27 -0.23
CA GLU A 222 -8.55 30.88 -0.04
C GLU A 222 -7.39 29.96 -0.45
N ILE A 223 -7.55 28.62 -0.23
CA ILE A 223 -6.53 27.63 -0.63
C ILE A 223 -6.81 26.96 -1.98
N ASN A 224 -7.89 27.35 -2.66
CA ASN A 224 -8.31 26.76 -3.93
C ASN A 224 -8.43 25.23 -3.89
N LEU A 225 -9.20 24.73 -2.91
CA LEU A 225 -9.61 23.33 -2.78
C LEU A 225 -11.13 23.25 -2.58
N SER A 226 -11.76 22.15 -3.04
CA SER A 226 -13.15 21.92 -2.67
C SER A 226 -13.28 21.63 -1.17
N LEU A 227 -14.44 21.97 -0.59
CA LEU A 227 -14.72 21.75 0.83
C LEU A 227 -14.51 20.28 1.25
N ARG A 228 -14.88 19.34 0.38
CA ARG A 228 -14.66 17.92 0.58
C ARG A 228 -13.15 17.60 0.70
N LYS A 229 -12.34 18.04 -0.28
CA LYS A 229 -10.88 17.83 -0.27
C LYS A 229 -10.19 18.50 0.90
N LEU A 230 -10.70 19.66 1.36
CA LEU A 230 -10.20 20.32 2.57
C LEU A 230 -10.42 19.44 3.80
N LYS A 231 -11.65 18.96 4.03
CA LYS A 231 -11.97 18.09 5.19
C LYS A 231 -11.21 16.76 5.17
N GLU A 232 -11.18 16.09 4.01
CA GLU A 232 -10.44 14.84 3.83
C GLU A 232 -8.94 15.06 4.09
N GLY A 233 -8.35 16.11 3.52
CA GLY A 233 -6.94 16.43 3.70
C GLY A 233 -6.56 16.77 5.14
N PHE A 234 -7.41 17.50 5.88
CA PHE A 234 -7.17 17.76 7.31
C PHE A 234 -7.23 16.47 8.14
N LYS A 235 -8.21 15.60 7.87
CA LYS A 235 -8.32 14.31 8.55
C LYS A 235 -7.08 13.45 8.31
N GLU A 236 -6.59 13.39 7.08
CA GLU A 236 -5.42 12.58 6.71
C GLU A 236 -4.11 13.13 7.30
N LEU A 237 -3.89 14.45 7.25
CA LEU A 237 -2.64 15.04 7.75
C LEU A 237 -2.59 15.25 9.26
N TYR A 238 -3.75 15.49 9.90
CA TYR A 238 -3.80 15.90 11.31
C TYR A 238 -4.73 15.01 12.17
N GLY A 239 -5.36 13.99 11.59
CA GLY A 239 -6.19 13.00 12.30
C GLY A 239 -7.58 13.49 12.70
N LYS A 240 -7.89 14.77 12.45
CA LYS A 240 -9.21 15.38 12.72
C LYS A 240 -9.57 16.33 11.58
N PRO A 241 -10.86 16.43 11.21
CA PRO A 241 -11.33 17.38 10.21
C PRO A 241 -11.31 18.81 10.73
#